data_32a07b585ff25b4f4ee3ff6450bd542f
#
_entry.id   32a07b585ff25b4f4ee3ff6450bd542f
#
_cell.length_a   1.000
_cell.length_b   1.000
_cell.length_c   1.000
_cell.angle_alpha   90.00
_cell.angle_beta   90.00
_cell.angle_gamma   90.00
#
_symmetry.space_group_name_H-M   'P 1'
#
loop_
_entity.id
_entity.type
_entity.pdbx_description
1 polymer ?
#
loop_
_entity_poly.entity_id
_entity_poly.type
_entity_poly.pdbx_seq_one_letter_code
_entity_poly.pdbx_strand_id
1 'polypeptide(L)'
;MKIGITCYPTYGGSGIVATELGLELANRGHEVHFITYSNPIRLDPGIPRIHYHEVEVSNYPLFQYPPYCLALASRMGEVAQCYALDLLHVHYAIPHSISALLAQQMLASERHLPFITTLHGTDITLVGSDRSYFPITKFSIEQSNGVTSISRFIERRTAEVFGVKDRVRVIPNFVNIQTYKPDAKKAGAHQFAPNREKLLIHLSNFRPVKRVNDCIHILARVRKSTPAHLLMVGDGPDRGPAEVLARDLGVQDHVSFLGKQDHVERLIPLAHVLLMPSELEAFGLAALEAMACGVPPIGTNAGGVPELITHGVDGFAEAVADLDAQAARVTELLTNHRLHQRMAAAARHTAVSRFSTERIIPQYERYYEEICGARSSVRPATSL
;
A
#
# COMPACT_ATOMS: atom_id res chain seq x y z
N MET A 1 -17.74 -3.82 -16.13
CA MET A 1 -18.35 -2.87 -15.17
C MET A 1 -17.70 -1.52 -15.32
N LYS A 2 -18.42 -0.45 -14.91
CA LYS A 2 -17.91 0.91 -14.77
C LYS A 2 -17.70 1.24 -13.29
N ILE A 3 -16.45 1.45 -12.91
CA ILE A 3 -16.02 1.49 -11.51
C ILE A 3 -15.43 2.86 -11.17
N GLY A 4 -15.99 3.55 -10.20
CA GLY A 4 -15.38 4.76 -9.65
C GLY A 4 -14.37 4.41 -8.55
N ILE A 5 -13.11 4.82 -8.66
CA ILE A 5 -12.07 4.61 -7.65
C ILE A 5 -11.66 5.94 -7.03
N THR A 6 -11.63 5.99 -5.70
CA THR A 6 -11.12 7.14 -4.94
C THR A 6 -10.05 6.71 -3.94
N CYS A 7 -8.95 7.44 -3.92
CA CYS A 7 -7.82 7.21 -3.03
C CYS A 7 -7.08 8.51 -2.71
N TYR A 8 -6.12 8.45 -1.80
CA TYR A 8 -5.12 9.53 -1.67
C TYR A 8 -4.11 9.42 -2.82
N PRO A 9 -4.01 10.40 -3.72
CA PRO A 9 -3.09 10.37 -4.86
C PRO A 9 -1.67 10.77 -4.44
N THR A 10 -1.12 10.09 -3.43
CA THR A 10 0.18 10.41 -2.81
C THR A 10 1.12 9.20 -2.80
N TYR A 11 2.43 9.46 -2.63
CA TYR A 11 3.44 8.42 -2.44
C TYR A 11 3.21 7.66 -1.13
N GLY A 12 2.29 6.71 -1.16
CA GLY A 12 1.94 5.85 -0.04
C GLY A 12 1.34 4.55 -0.53
N GLY A 13 1.46 3.49 0.27
CA GLY A 13 1.03 2.15 -0.14
C GLY A 13 -0.43 2.09 -0.59
N SER A 14 -1.33 2.83 0.06
CA SER A 14 -2.75 2.83 -0.29
C SER A 14 -3.05 3.46 -1.65
N GLY A 15 -2.38 4.59 -1.97
CA GLY A 15 -2.52 5.24 -3.28
C GLY A 15 -2.00 4.35 -4.41
N ILE A 16 -0.83 3.75 -4.21
CA ILE A 16 -0.23 2.80 -5.15
C ILE A 16 -1.16 1.61 -5.38
N VAL A 17 -1.65 0.98 -4.32
CA VAL A 17 -2.56 -0.19 -4.43
C VAL A 17 -3.85 0.18 -5.18
N ALA A 18 -4.43 1.35 -4.89
CA ALA A 18 -5.64 1.82 -5.58
C ALA A 18 -5.40 2.05 -7.08
N THR A 19 -4.27 2.67 -7.43
CA THR A 19 -3.90 2.91 -8.83
C THR A 19 -3.64 1.60 -9.57
N GLU A 20 -2.82 0.72 -9.01
CA GLU A 20 -2.53 -0.59 -9.61
C GLU A 20 -3.81 -1.45 -9.75
N LEU A 21 -4.73 -1.38 -8.77
CA LEU A 21 -6.03 -2.04 -8.88
C LEU A 21 -6.83 -1.53 -10.08
N GLY A 22 -6.90 -0.22 -10.25
CA GLY A 22 -7.62 0.38 -11.38
C GLY A 22 -6.99 0.03 -12.73
N LEU A 23 -5.66 0.03 -12.82
CA LEU A 23 -4.92 -0.39 -14.01
C LEU A 23 -5.21 -1.83 -14.38
N GLU A 24 -5.14 -2.74 -13.41
CA GLU A 24 -5.41 -4.17 -13.65
C GLU A 24 -6.88 -4.44 -14.01
N LEU A 25 -7.83 -3.73 -13.39
CA LEU A 25 -9.25 -3.81 -13.76
C LEU A 25 -9.49 -3.32 -15.18
N ALA A 26 -8.85 -2.22 -15.60
CA ALA A 26 -8.95 -1.70 -16.97
C ALA A 26 -8.36 -2.69 -18.00
N ASN A 27 -7.22 -3.31 -17.69
CA ASN A 27 -6.60 -4.36 -18.49
C ASN A 27 -7.52 -5.58 -18.66
N ARG A 28 -8.38 -5.85 -17.68
CA ARG A 28 -9.37 -6.93 -17.70
C ARG A 28 -10.71 -6.55 -18.31
N GLY A 29 -10.82 -5.33 -18.87
CA GLY A 29 -11.97 -4.88 -19.66
C GLY A 29 -12.99 -4.04 -18.91
N HIS A 30 -12.76 -3.69 -17.65
CA HIS A 30 -13.59 -2.74 -16.92
C HIS A 30 -13.29 -1.30 -17.35
N GLU A 31 -14.26 -0.39 -17.21
CA GLU A 31 -14.08 1.05 -17.37
C GLU A 31 -13.86 1.66 -15.97
N VAL A 32 -12.73 2.33 -15.76
CA VAL A 32 -12.31 2.83 -14.45
C VAL A 32 -12.25 4.34 -14.44
N HIS A 33 -12.91 4.94 -13.46
CA HIS A 33 -13.00 6.38 -13.25
C HIS A 33 -12.30 6.75 -11.94
N PHE A 34 -11.09 7.31 -12.01
CA PHE A 34 -10.42 7.84 -10.82
C PHE A 34 -11.01 9.22 -10.48
N ILE A 35 -11.50 9.37 -9.23
CA ILE A 35 -12.11 10.60 -8.72
C ILE A 35 -11.26 11.06 -7.53
N THR A 36 -10.32 11.97 -7.76
CA THR A 36 -9.30 12.40 -6.79
C THR A 36 -8.92 13.87 -6.99
N TYR A 37 -8.27 14.49 -5.99
CA TYR A 37 -7.90 15.92 -6.06
C TYR A 37 -6.60 16.19 -6.87
N SER A 38 -5.88 15.16 -7.29
CA SER A 38 -4.77 15.24 -8.25
C SER A 38 -4.60 13.90 -8.93
N ASN A 39 -3.85 13.85 -10.03
CA ASN A 39 -3.61 12.60 -10.75
C ASN A 39 -2.97 11.55 -9.82
N PRO A 40 -3.52 10.33 -9.73
CA PRO A 40 -2.94 9.27 -8.92
C PRO A 40 -1.51 8.94 -9.32
N ILE A 41 -0.68 8.60 -8.32
CA ILE A 41 0.71 8.18 -8.55
C ILE A 41 0.72 6.94 -9.45
N ARG A 42 1.65 6.89 -10.40
CA ARG A 42 1.80 5.83 -11.42
C ARG A 42 0.66 5.76 -12.45
N LEU A 43 -0.26 6.72 -12.47
CA LEU A 43 -1.29 6.76 -13.49
C LEU A 43 -0.80 7.59 -14.68
N ASP A 44 -0.41 6.93 -15.76
CA ASP A 44 -0.06 7.60 -17.01
C ASP A 44 -1.31 8.08 -17.75
N PRO A 45 -1.27 9.26 -18.39
CA PRO A 45 -2.38 9.74 -19.21
C PRO A 45 -2.55 8.86 -20.47
N GLY A 46 -3.80 8.69 -20.89
CA GLY A 46 -4.12 8.01 -22.15
C GLY A 46 -4.18 6.49 -22.10
N ILE A 47 -4.18 5.89 -20.91
CA ILE A 47 -4.42 4.44 -20.76
C ILE A 47 -5.87 4.12 -21.16
N PRO A 48 -6.10 3.15 -22.05
CA PRO A 48 -7.46 2.81 -22.48
C PRO A 48 -8.36 2.42 -21.30
N ARG A 49 -9.64 2.83 -21.34
CA ARG A 49 -10.67 2.57 -20.32
C ARG A 49 -10.39 3.19 -18.94
N ILE A 50 -9.44 4.11 -18.85
CA ILE A 50 -9.20 4.87 -17.63
C ILE A 50 -9.54 6.33 -17.87
N HIS A 51 -10.33 6.87 -16.94
CA HIS A 51 -10.76 8.27 -16.92
C HIS A 51 -10.33 8.90 -15.60
N TYR A 52 -9.84 10.12 -15.67
CA TYR A 52 -9.49 10.91 -14.49
C TYR A 52 -10.46 12.08 -14.33
N HIS A 53 -10.96 12.24 -13.13
CA HIS A 53 -11.88 13.31 -12.75
C HIS A 53 -11.31 14.04 -11.53
N GLU A 54 -10.86 15.26 -11.75
CA GLU A 54 -10.33 16.09 -10.69
C GLU A 54 -11.45 16.58 -9.76
N VAL A 55 -11.17 16.54 -8.46
CA VAL A 55 -12.01 17.10 -7.41
C VAL A 55 -11.49 18.48 -7.06
N GLU A 56 -12.11 19.50 -7.61
CA GLU A 56 -11.81 20.88 -7.28
C GLU A 56 -12.50 21.28 -5.98
N VAL A 57 -11.79 21.94 -5.10
CA VAL A 57 -12.33 22.47 -3.85
C VAL A 57 -12.30 23.99 -3.90
N SER A 58 -13.46 24.59 -4.03
CA SER A 58 -13.60 26.04 -4.06
C SER A 58 -13.15 26.68 -2.74
N ASN A 59 -12.31 27.68 -2.84
CA ASN A 59 -11.92 28.49 -1.68
C ASN A 59 -12.96 29.57 -1.45
N TYR A 60 -13.82 29.36 -0.44
CA TYR A 60 -14.82 30.34 -0.03
C TYR A 60 -14.36 31.02 1.26
N PRO A 61 -14.33 32.37 1.32
CA PRO A 61 -13.70 33.10 2.44
C PRO A 61 -14.25 32.78 3.85
N LEU A 62 -15.48 32.32 3.96
CA LEU A 62 -16.09 31.93 5.23
C LEU A 62 -15.73 30.50 5.67
N PHE A 63 -15.11 29.69 4.81
CA PHE A 63 -14.63 28.39 5.19
C PHE A 63 -13.23 28.52 5.79
N GLN A 64 -13.09 28.28 7.08
CA GLN A 64 -11.76 28.22 7.72
C GLN A 64 -10.90 27.10 7.10
N TYR A 65 -11.53 25.97 6.74
CA TYR A 65 -10.91 24.86 6.04
C TYR A 65 -11.78 24.47 4.85
N PRO A 66 -11.19 24.31 3.65
CA PRO A 66 -11.93 23.86 2.48
C PRO A 66 -12.60 22.50 2.73
N PRO A 67 -13.93 22.36 2.50
CA PRO A 67 -14.66 21.13 2.81
C PRO A 67 -14.48 20.07 1.73
N TYR A 68 -13.27 19.51 1.63
CA TYR A 68 -12.90 18.49 0.62
C TYR A 68 -13.90 17.33 0.55
N CYS A 69 -14.35 16.84 1.70
CA CYS A 69 -15.29 15.71 1.77
C CYS A 69 -16.59 15.98 1.01
N LEU A 70 -17.11 17.20 1.09
CA LEU A 70 -18.34 17.61 0.39
C LEU A 70 -18.11 17.78 -1.12
N ALA A 71 -16.99 18.40 -1.50
CA ALA A 71 -16.63 18.53 -2.91
C ALA A 71 -16.43 17.15 -3.57
N LEU A 72 -15.76 16.24 -2.86
CA LEU A 72 -15.57 14.86 -3.30
C LEU A 72 -16.91 14.13 -3.47
N ALA A 73 -17.82 14.24 -2.51
CA ALA A 73 -19.16 13.64 -2.58
C ALA A 73 -19.95 14.14 -3.81
N SER A 74 -19.94 15.44 -4.04
CA SER A 74 -20.59 16.07 -5.21
C SER A 74 -20.00 15.53 -6.51
N ARG A 75 -18.66 15.49 -6.61
CA ARG A 75 -17.98 15.00 -7.81
C ARG A 75 -18.21 13.51 -8.05
N MET A 76 -18.23 12.68 -7.00
CA MET A 76 -18.61 11.26 -7.08
C MET A 76 -20.04 11.09 -7.63
N GLY A 77 -21.01 11.87 -7.14
CA GLY A 77 -22.39 11.84 -7.59
C GLY A 77 -22.51 12.22 -9.07
N GLU A 78 -21.89 13.32 -9.46
CA GLU A 78 -21.86 13.81 -10.84
C GLU A 78 -21.26 12.78 -11.80
N VAL A 79 -20.05 12.26 -11.50
CA VAL A 79 -19.38 11.26 -12.33
C VAL A 79 -20.22 9.98 -12.41
N ALA A 80 -20.78 9.53 -11.28
CA ALA A 80 -21.62 8.34 -11.25
C ALA A 80 -22.87 8.49 -12.13
N GLN A 81 -23.49 9.66 -12.15
CA GLN A 81 -24.64 9.94 -13.00
C GLN A 81 -24.25 10.05 -14.48
N CYS A 82 -23.23 10.87 -14.80
CA CYS A 82 -22.83 11.12 -16.18
C CYS A 82 -22.33 9.86 -16.90
N TYR A 83 -21.59 9.01 -16.20
CA TYR A 83 -20.97 7.80 -16.79
C TYR A 83 -21.73 6.51 -16.46
N ALA A 84 -22.80 6.59 -15.67
CA ALA A 84 -23.58 5.44 -15.23
C ALA A 84 -22.73 4.39 -14.50
N LEU A 85 -21.95 4.82 -13.50
CA LEU A 85 -21.08 3.91 -12.75
C LEU A 85 -21.88 2.79 -12.07
N ASP A 86 -21.36 1.56 -12.10
CA ASP A 86 -21.98 0.41 -11.43
C ASP A 86 -21.74 0.43 -9.92
N LEU A 87 -20.56 0.91 -9.48
CA LEU A 87 -20.18 1.01 -8.08
C LEU A 87 -19.08 2.06 -7.85
N LEU A 88 -18.93 2.48 -6.58
CA LEU A 88 -17.77 3.21 -6.11
C LEU A 88 -16.90 2.29 -5.27
N HIS A 89 -15.59 2.29 -5.49
CA HIS A 89 -14.60 1.65 -4.64
C HIS A 89 -13.69 2.72 -4.03
N VAL A 90 -13.80 2.90 -2.73
CA VAL A 90 -13.05 3.92 -2.01
C VAL A 90 -12.01 3.29 -1.10
N HIS A 91 -10.83 3.87 -1.11
CA HIS A 91 -9.72 3.47 -0.25
C HIS A 91 -9.61 4.43 0.92
N TYR A 92 -9.65 3.92 2.15
CA TYR A 92 -9.80 4.58 3.43
C TYR A 92 -11.24 4.84 3.88
N ALA A 93 -11.51 4.50 5.15
CA ALA A 93 -12.79 4.75 5.78
C ALA A 93 -13.14 6.24 5.83
N ILE A 94 -12.18 7.10 6.13
CA ILE A 94 -12.33 8.55 6.12
C ILE A 94 -11.22 9.24 5.33
N PRO A 95 -11.55 10.29 4.56
CA PRO A 95 -12.89 10.86 4.32
C PRO A 95 -13.65 10.16 3.19
N HIS A 96 -13.03 9.21 2.49
CA HIS A 96 -13.53 8.72 1.19
C HIS A 96 -14.83 7.94 1.32
N SER A 97 -14.95 7.06 2.33
CA SER A 97 -16.16 6.28 2.54
C SER A 97 -17.37 7.16 2.88
N ILE A 98 -17.18 8.19 3.72
CA ILE A 98 -18.27 9.11 4.03
C ILE A 98 -18.69 9.94 2.80
N SER A 99 -17.74 10.33 1.95
CA SER A 99 -18.03 11.01 0.68
C SER A 99 -18.82 10.13 -0.28
N ALA A 100 -18.47 8.84 -0.36
CA ALA A 100 -19.23 7.86 -1.17
C ALA A 100 -20.65 7.63 -0.62
N LEU A 101 -20.83 7.58 0.69
CA LEU A 101 -22.14 7.50 1.32
C LEU A 101 -23.01 8.71 0.97
N LEU A 102 -22.46 9.92 1.04
CA LEU A 102 -23.18 11.13 0.65
C LEU A 102 -23.55 11.11 -0.84
N ALA A 103 -22.63 10.73 -1.73
CA ALA A 103 -22.91 10.57 -3.15
C ALA A 103 -24.05 9.53 -3.39
N GLN A 104 -24.01 8.39 -2.69
CA GLN A 104 -25.08 7.39 -2.74
C GLN A 104 -26.44 7.97 -2.31
N GLN A 105 -26.47 8.76 -1.22
CA GLN A 105 -27.70 9.37 -0.72
C GLN A 105 -28.25 10.44 -1.69
N MET A 106 -27.38 11.23 -2.30
CA MET A 106 -27.77 12.23 -3.31
C MET A 106 -28.44 11.60 -4.52
N LEU A 107 -28.03 10.39 -4.90
CA LEU A 107 -28.59 9.67 -6.05
C LEU A 107 -29.72 8.68 -5.69
N ALA A 108 -30.08 8.55 -4.42
CA ALA A 108 -30.98 7.50 -3.94
C ALA A 108 -32.38 7.51 -4.56
N SER A 109 -32.88 8.68 -4.98
CA SER A 109 -34.19 8.81 -5.67
C SER A 109 -34.13 8.41 -7.14
N GLU A 110 -32.98 8.39 -7.77
CA GLU A 110 -32.79 8.14 -9.20
C GLU A 110 -32.26 6.75 -9.48
N ARG A 111 -31.27 6.36 -8.71
CA ARG A 111 -30.59 5.08 -8.86
C ARG A 111 -29.91 4.64 -7.57
N HIS A 112 -29.67 3.35 -7.49
CA HIS A 112 -28.83 2.82 -6.44
C HIS A 112 -27.36 2.73 -6.91
N LEU A 113 -26.47 3.34 -6.13
CA LEU A 113 -25.02 3.30 -6.33
C LEU A 113 -24.36 2.64 -5.12
N PRO A 114 -24.01 1.35 -5.18
CA PRO A 114 -23.30 0.71 -4.08
C PRO A 114 -21.87 1.25 -3.96
N PHE A 115 -21.32 1.21 -2.73
CA PHE A 115 -19.92 1.51 -2.53
C PHE A 115 -19.22 0.49 -1.62
N ILE A 116 -17.95 0.26 -1.92
CA ILE A 116 -17.05 -0.63 -1.20
C ILE A 116 -15.92 0.20 -0.60
N THR A 117 -15.56 -0.11 0.64
CA THR A 117 -14.45 0.55 1.35
C THR A 117 -13.32 -0.44 1.59
N THR A 118 -12.10 -0.11 1.12
CA THR A 118 -10.88 -0.85 1.50
C THR A 118 -10.15 -0.15 2.62
N LEU A 119 -9.92 -0.88 3.72
CA LEU A 119 -9.20 -0.43 4.91
C LEU A 119 -7.71 -0.73 4.76
N HIS A 120 -6.86 0.30 4.97
CA HIS A 120 -5.42 0.23 4.71
C HIS A 120 -4.53 0.23 5.96
N GLY A 121 -5.09 0.54 7.12
CA GLY A 121 -4.39 0.50 8.39
C GLY A 121 -4.36 1.83 9.13
N THR A 122 -3.81 2.89 8.58
CA THR A 122 -3.74 4.22 9.23
C THR A 122 -5.14 4.75 9.58
N ASP A 123 -6.12 4.48 8.74
CA ASP A 123 -7.53 4.76 8.94
C ASP A 123 -8.15 4.00 10.13
N ILE A 124 -7.53 2.91 10.56
CA ILE A 124 -8.00 2.07 11.66
C ILE A 124 -7.14 2.26 12.91
N THR A 125 -5.81 2.27 12.74
CA THR A 125 -4.88 2.21 13.88
C THR A 125 -4.46 3.57 14.42
N LEU A 126 -4.63 4.64 13.63
CA LEU A 126 -4.18 5.98 13.98
C LEU A 126 -5.31 7.00 13.90
N VAL A 127 -5.68 7.40 12.68
CA VAL A 127 -6.64 8.50 12.47
C VAL A 127 -8.05 8.09 12.90
N GLY A 128 -8.52 6.91 12.48
CA GLY A 128 -9.88 6.46 12.79
C GLY A 128 -10.11 6.12 14.27
N SER A 129 -9.04 5.84 15.02
CA SER A 129 -9.11 5.63 16.47
C SER A 129 -9.07 6.91 17.28
N ASP A 130 -8.75 8.06 16.67
CA ASP A 130 -8.79 9.35 17.34
C ASP A 130 -10.23 9.70 17.74
N ARG A 131 -10.39 10.28 18.94
CA ARG A 131 -11.71 10.61 19.52
C ARG A 131 -12.57 11.47 18.60
N SER A 132 -11.94 12.37 17.83
CA SER A 132 -12.63 13.28 16.93
C SER A 132 -13.18 12.56 15.68
N TYR A 133 -12.55 11.47 15.26
CA TYR A 133 -12.91 10.75 14.05
C TYR A 133 -13.55 9.38 14.29
N PHE A 134 -13.42 8.82 15.49
CA PHE A 134 -13.92 7.48 15.82
C PHE A 134 -15.39 7.27 15.45
N PRO A 135 -16.35 8.14 15.86
CA PRO A 135 -17.77 7.91 15.57
C PRO A 135 -18.07 7.88 14.09
N ILE A 136 -17.51 8.83 13.32
CA ILE A 136 -17.75 8.93 11.88
C ILE A 136 -17.05 7.81 11.11
N THR A 137 -15.87 7.36 11.55
CA THR A 137 -15.16 6.23 10.96
C THR A 137 -15.95 4.94 11.14
N LYS A 138 -16.40 4.65 12.38
CA LYS A 138 -17.27 3.51 12.65
C LYS A 138 -18.52 3.53 11.79
N PHE A 139 -19.22 4.65 11.79
CA PHE A 139 -20.45 4.83 11.01
C PHE A 139 -20.19 4.59 9.51
N SER A 140 -19.14 5.16 8.94
CA SER A 140 -18.84 5.00 7.50
C SER A 140 -18.53 3.55 7.12
N ILE A 141 -17.84 2.80 7.99
CA ILE A 141 -17.59 1.36 7.81
C ILE A 141 -18.91 0.59 7.85
N GLU A 142 -19.79 0.90 8.82
CA GLU A 142 -21.09 0.22 8.98
C GLU A 142 -22.05 0.51 7.81
N GLN A 143 -21.96 1.68 7.18
CA GLN A 143 -22.81 2.07 6.05
C GLN A 143 -22.29 1.58 4.69
N SER A 144 -21.03 1.13 4.60
CA SER A 144 -20.49 0.59 3.36
C SER A 144 -21.25 -0.67 2.94
N ASN A 145 -21.58 -0.79 1.66
CA ASN A 145 -22.22 -1.99 1.10
C ASN A 145 -21.29 -3.20 1.16
N GLY A 146 -19.99 -2.97 1.02
CA GLY A 146 -18.94 -3.93 1.21
C GLY A 146 -17.72 -3.31 1.90
N VAL A 147 -17.01 -4.10 2.69
CA VAL A 147 -15.78 -3.66 3.35
C VAL A 147 -14.69 -4.70 3.10
N THR A 148 -13.54 -4.25 2.66
CA THR A 148 -12.36 -5.09 2.53
C THR A 148 -11.22 -4.58 3.40
N SER A 149 -10.30 -5.45 3.77
CA SER A 149 -9.03 -5.12 4.42
C SER A 149 -7.86 -5.79 3.71
N ILE A 150 -6.71 -5.16 3.79
CA ILE A 150 -5.49 -5.64 3.12
C ILE A 150 -4.77 -6.76 3.87
N SER A 151 -5.21 -7.10 5.07
CA SER A 151 -4.64 -8.17 5.90
C SER A 151 -5.63 -8.62 6.99
N ARG A 152 -5.43 -9.81 7.53
CA ARG A 152 -6.15 -10.30 8.72
C ARG A 152 -5.82 -9.48 9.98
N PHE A 153 -4.61 -8.89 10.00
CA PHE A 153 -4.26 -7.95 11.07
C PHE A 153 -5.21 -6.75 11.08
N ILE A 154 -5.47 -6.12 9.93
CA ILE A 154 -6.39 -4.97 9.84
C ILE A 154 -7.84 -5.40 10.08
N GLU A 155 -8.27 -6.57 9.60
CA GLU A 155 -9.59 -7.13 9.92
C GLU A 155 -9.79 -7.24 11.44
N ARG A 156 -8.86 -7.91 12.15
CA ARG A 156 -8.92 -8.04 13.61
C ARG A 156 -8.92 -6.69 14.33
N ARG A 157 -8.02 -5.78 13.93
CA ARG A 157 -7.96 -4.43 14.52
C ARG A 157 -9.25 -3.65 14.31
N THR A 158 -9.89 -3.80 13.15
CA THR A 158 -11.19 -3.16 12.87
C THR A 158 -12.27 -3.72 13.81
N ALA A 159 -12.31 -5.04 13.99
CA ALA A 159 -13.25 -5.66 14.92
C ALA A 159 -13.00 -5.25 16.39
N GLU A 160 -11.74 -5.18 16.82
CA GLU A 160 -11.35 -4.77 18.18
C GLU A 160 -11.67 -3.30 18.46
N VAL A 161 -11.34 -2.40 17.52
CA VAL A 161 -11.47 -0.95 17.74
C VAL A 161 -12.91 -0.49 17.55
N PHE A 162 -13.59 -0.94 16.49
CA PHE A 162 -14.92 -0.43 16.11
C PHE A 162 -16.07 -1.37 16.44
N GLY A 163 -15.80 -2.60 16.88
CA GLY A 163 -16.82 -3.60 17.16
C GLY A 163 -17.50 -4.16 15.89
N VAL A 164 -16.94 -3.90 14.72
CA VAL A 164 -17.46 -4.36 13.43
C VAL A 164 -16.95 -5.76 13.17
N LYS A 165 -17.80 -6.77 13.43
CA LYS A 165 -17.50 -8.20 13.21
C LYS A 165 -18.16 -8.69 11.93
N ASP A 166 -17.54 -9.68 11.28
CA ASP A 166 -18.08 -10.46 10.15
C ASP A 166 -18.48 -9.65 8.89
N ARG A 167 -18.06 -8.39 8.81
CA ARG A 167 -18.33 -7.51 7.65
C ARG A 167 -17.11 -7.22 6.79
N VAL A 168 -15.91 -7.52 7.29
CA VAL A 168 -14.66 -7.19 6.63
C VAL A 168 -14.13 -8.42 5.90
N ARG A 169 -14.10 -8.37 4.58
CA ARG A 169 -13.46 -9.41 3.75
C ARG A 169 -11.98 -9.12 3.60
N VAL A 170 -11.13 -10.07 3.92
CA VAL A 170 -9.69 -9.93 3.67
C VAL A 170 -9.39 -10.19 2.20
N ILE A 171 -8.93 -9.17 1.49
CA ILE A 171 -8.34 -9.26 0.15
C ILE A 171 -6.97 -8.62 0.26
N PRO A 172 -5.88 -9.41 0.28
CA PRO A 172 -4.55 -8.88 0.52
C PRO A 172 -4.07 -7.97 -0.61
N ASN A 173 -3.09 -7.14 -0.32
CA ASN A 173 -2.37 -6.40 -1.35
C ASN A 173 -1.72 -7.37 -2.35
N PHE A 174 -1.41 -6.87 -3.52
CA PHE A 174 -0.90 -7.64 -4.65
C PHE A 174 0.26 -6.92 -5.32
N VAL A 175 0.91 -7.64 -6.20
CA VAL A 175 2.02 -7.12 -7.00
C VAL A 175 1.92 -7.61 -8.45
N ASN A 176 2.19 -6.72 -9.40
CA ASN A 176 2.34 -7.08 -10.80
C ASN A 176 3.72 -7.74 -11.01
N ILE A 177 3.72 -9.06 -11.21
CA ILE A 177 4.93 -9.88 -11.33
C ILE A 177 5.66 -9.73 -12.66
N GLN A 178 5.08 -9.05 -13.64
CA GLN A 178 5.74 -8.71 -14.90
C GLN A 178 6.54 -7.41 -14.77
N THR A 179 6.04 -6.48 -13.97
CA THR A 179 6.72 -5.22 -13.61
C THR A 179 7.81 -5.49 -12.57
N TYR A 180 7.45 -6.15 -11.47
CA TYR A 180 8.37 -6.52 -10.39
C TYR A 180 8.93 -7.93 -10.63
N LYS A 181 10.13 -7.99 -11.17
CA LYS A 181 10.80 -9.26 -11.53
C LYS A 181 12.28 -9.22 -11.24
N PRO A 182 12.92 -10.38 -11.04
CA PRO A 182 14.36 -10.46 -10.84
C PRO A 182 15.13 -9.88 -12.03
N ASP A 183 16.21 -9.16 -11.73
CA ASP A 183 17.26 -8.82 -12.70
C ASP A 183 18.50 -9.71 -12.42
N ALA A 184 18.67 -10.75 -13.20
CA ALA A 184 19.77 -11.69 -13.06
C ALA A 184 21.16 -11.04 -13.25
N LYS A 185 21.23 -9.95 -14.01
CA LYS A 185 22.48 -9.24 -14.28
C LYS A 185 22.76 -8.12 -13.29
N LYS A 186 21.76 -7.70 -12.52
CA LYS A 186 21.82 -6.51 -11.65
C LYS A 186 22.44 -5.32 -12.37
N ALA A 187 21.97 -5.08 -13.60
CA ALA A 187 22.47 -4.05 -14.47
C ALA A 187 22.29 -2.67 -13.80
N GLY A 188 23.38 -1.95 -13.57
CA GLY A 188 23.37 -0.66 -12.85
C GLY A 188 23.77 -0.72 -11.37
N ALA A 189 23.90 -1.90 -10.77
CA ALA A 189 24.36 -2.01 -9.37
C ALA A 189 25.72 -1.32 -9.11
N HIS A 190 26.61 -1.33 -10.11
CA HIS A 190 27.94 -0.70 -10.03
C HIS A 190 27.88 0.84 -9.84
N GLN A 191 26.76 1.49 -10.20
CA GLN A 191 26.59 2.94 -9.99
C GLN A 191 26.52 3.28 -8.49
N PHE A 192 25.98 2.37 -7.69
CA PHE A 192 25.83 2.53 -6.25
C PHE A 192 26.93 1.79 -5.44
N ALA A 193 27.49 0.75 -6.02
CA ALA A 193 28.49 -0.11 -5.38
C ALA A 193 29.68 -0.38 -6.32
N PRO A 194 30.51 0.65 -6.62
CA PRO A 194 31.61 0.53 -7.56
C PRO A 194 32.67 -0.47 -7.10
N ASN A 195 32.82 -0.66 -5.81
CA ASN A 195 33.76 -1.61 -5.20
C ASN A 195 33.16 -3.02 -5.02
N ARG A 196 32.07 -3.34 -5.72
CA ARG A 196 31.34 -4.63 -5.62
C ARG A 196 30.78 -4.91 -4.21
N GLU A 197 30.45 -3.87 -3.46
CA GLU A 197 29.77 -3.99 -2.18
C GLU A 197 28.40 -4.64 -2.36
N LYS A 198 27.91 -5.28 -1.30
CA LYS A 198 26.55 -5.83 -1.30
C LYS A 198 25.53 -4.70 -1.13
N LEU A 199 24.51 -4.66 -1.98
CA LEU A 199 23.47 -3.63 -1.90
C LEU A 199 22.35 -4.07 -0.97
N LEU A 200 22.02 -3.20 -0.03
CA LEU A 200 20.81 -3.23 0.78
C LEU A 200 19.86 -2.14 0.26
N ILE A 201 18.56 -2.30 0.44
CA ILE A 201 17.58 -1.30 0.06
C ILE A 201 16.52 -1.12 1.14
N HIS A 202 16.10 0.11 1.36
CA HIS A 202 14.92 0.47 2.17
C HIS A 202 14.00 1.38 1.36
N LEU A 203 12.69 1.11 1.39
CA LEU A 203 11.67 1.92 0.72
C LEU A 203 10.58 2.31 1.71
N SER A 204 10.40 3.61 1.93
CA SER A 204 9.28 4.10 2.74
C SER A 204 9.06 5.62 2.58
N ASN A 205 8.06 6.15 3.27
CA ASN A 205 7.80 7.58 3.39
C ASN A 205 8.50 8.24 4.61
N PHE A 206 9.57 7.65 5.10
CA PHE A 206 10.45 8.10 6.18
C PHE A 206 9.74 8.74 7.39
N ARG A 207 8.65 8.09 7.83
CA ARG A 207 7.92 8.46 9.06
C ARG A 207 8.47 7.67 10.27
N PRO A 208 8.28 8.14 11.50
CA PRO A 208 8.80 7.49 12.70
C PRO A 208 8.46 5.99 12.80
N VAL A 209 7.23 5.61 12.45
CA VAL A 209 6.78 4.20 12.41
C VAL A 209 7.63 3.32 11.49
N LYS A 210 8.36 3.90 10.52
CA LYS A 210 9.23 3.18 9.59
C LYS A 210 10.62 2.93 10.14
N ARG A 211 10.98 3.59 11.25
CA ARG A 211 12.25 3.40 11.97
C ARG A 211 13.47 3.49 11.05
N VAL A 212 13.49 4.55 10.24
CA VAL A 212 14.51 4.75 9.17
C VAL A 212 15.93 4.75 9.74
N ASN A 213 16.13 5.31 10.94
CA ASN A 213 17.42 5.31 11.64
C ASN A 213 17.94 3.91 11.94
N ASP A 214 17.05 2.94 12.13
CA ASP A 214 17.45 1.55 12.37
C ASP A 214 18.14 0.94 11.15
N CYS A 215 17.76 1.34 9.93
CA CYS A 215 18.45 0.92 8.72
C CYS A 215 19.93 1.34 8.73
N ILE A 216 20.21 2.56 9.20
CA ILE A 216 21.59 3.08 9.34
C ILE A 216 22.37 2.31 10.42
N HIS A 217 21.74 2.05 11.57
CA HIS A 217 22.32 1.24 12.62
C HIS A 217 22.62 -0.21 12.17
N ILE A 218 21.70 -0.82 11.42
CA ILE A 218 21.90 -2.16 10.84
C ILE A 218 23.08 -2.14 9.87
N LEU A 219 23.14 -1.17 8.94
CA LEU A 219 24.26 -1.02 8.03
C LEU A 219 25.60 -0.91 8.77
N ALA A 220 25.68 -0.05 9.79
CA ALA A 220 26.90 0.14 10.57
C ALA A 220 27.38 -1.17 11.26
N ARG A 221 26.44 -2.01 11.71
CA ARG A 221 26.76 -3.33 12.28
C ARG A 221 27.26 -4.32 11.22
N VAL A 222 26.54 -4.39 10.09
CA VAL A 222 26.89 -5.28 8.96
C VAL A 222 28.27 -4.96 8.43
N ARG A 223 28.60 -3.67 8.29
CA ARG A 223 29.90 -3.23 7.75
C ARG A 223 31.11 -3.57 8.61
N LYS A 224 30.92 -3.95 9.86
CA LYS A 224 32.03 -4.48 10.68
C LYS A 224 32.65 -5.77 10.10
N SER A 225 31.91 -6.52 9.31
CA SER A 225 32.34 -7.82 8.77
C SER A 225 32.14 -7.98 7.27
N THR A 226 31.24 -7.21 6.65
CA THR A 226 30.84 -7.40 5.24
C THR A 226 30.71 -6.07 4.54
N PRO A 227 31.43 -5.81 3.43
CA PRO A 227 31.24 -4.61 2.63
C PRO A 227 29.81 -4.51 2.09
N ALA A 228 29.10 -3.47 2.50
CA ALA A 228 27.72 -3.24 2.11
C ALA A 228 27.45 -1.76 1.87
N HIS A 229 26.49 -1.45 0.97
CA HIS A 229 26.00 -0.12 0.67
C HIS A 229 24.48 -0.11 0.76
N LEU A 230 23.88 0.93 1.32
CA LEU A 230 22.44 1.04 1.57
C LEU A 230 21.81 2.08 0.66
N LEU A 231 20.80 1.67 -0.08
CA LEU A 231 19.93 2.57 -0.86
C LEU A 231 18.71 2.93 -0.01
N MET A 232 18.55 4.21 0.28
CA MET A 232 17.42 4.78 1.02
C MET A 232 16.48 5.46 0.03
N VAL A 233 15.37 4.79 -0.30
CA VAL A 233 14.40 5.25 -1.29
C VAL A 233 13.16 5.79 -0.59
N GLY A 234 12.83 7.03 -0.87
CA GLY A 234 11.74 7.75 -0.25
C GLY A 234 12.16 9.05 0.40
N ASP A 235 11.21 9.70 1.06
CA ASP A 235 11.42 10.98 1.72
C ASP A 235 10.42 11.16 2.87
N GLY A 236 10.77 12.01 3.84
CA GLY A 236 9.92 12.29 4.97
C GLY A 236 10.66 12.90 6.15
N PRO A 237 9.99 13.10 7.30
CA PRO A 237 10.56 13.83 8.44
C PRO A 237 11.83 13.19 9.00
N ASP A 238 12.02 11.88 8.89
CA ASP A 238 13.18 11.18 9.45
C ASP A 238 14.41 11.18 8.51
N ARG A 239 14.34 11.79 7.32
CA ARG A 239 15.46 11.84 6.39
C ARG A 239 16.65 12.58 6.97
N GLY A 240 16.46 13.83 7.40
CA GLY A 240 17.52 14.62 7.99
C GLY A 240 18.20 13.97 9.20
N PRO A 241 17.43 13.47 10.19
CA PRO A 241 17.99 12.68 11.29
C PRO A 241 18.81 11.46 10.83
N ALA A 242 18.36 10.72 9.82
CA ALA A 242 19.10 9.58 9.28
C ALA A 242 20.41 9.96 8.59
N GLU A 243 20.44 11.08 7.86
CA GLU A 243 21.66 11.62 7.25
C GLU A 243 22.68 12.06 8.32
N VAL A 244 22.24 12.69 9.41
CA VAL A 244 23.09 13.02 10.56
C VAL A 244 23.64 11.75 11.20
N LEU A 245 22.77 10.79 11.50
CA LEU A 245 23.17 9.52 12.11
C LEU A 245 24.20 8.74 11.26
N ALA A 246 24.06 8.78 9.93
CA ALA A 246 25.02 8.14 9.03
C ALA A 246 26.42 8.74 9.17
N ARG A 247 26.53 10.07 9.35
CA ARG A 247 27.80 10.76 9.62
C ARG A 247 28.36 10.41 10.99
N ASP A 248 27.50 10.43 12.02
CA ASP A 248 27.92 10.14 13.41
C ASP A 248 28.46 8.71 13.55
N LEU A 249 27.93 7.78 12.77
CA LEU A 249 28.36 6.38 12.74
C LEU A 249 29.49 6.12 11.72
N GLY A 250 29.94 7.13 10.96
CA GLY A 250 31.00 7.01 9.96
C GLY A 250 30.65 6.14 8.76
N VAL A 251 29.37 6.05 8.40
CA VAL A 251 28.89 5.24 7.26
C VAL A 251 28.26 6.07 6.13
N GLN A 252 28.39 7.41 6.17
CA GLN A 252 27.80 8.32 5.19
C GLN A 252 28.18 8.02 3.73
N ASP A 253 29.42 7.56 3.48
CA ASP A 253 29.90 7.20 2.14
C ASP A 253 29.34 5.87 1.63
N HIS A 254 28.57 5.17 2.47
CA HIS A 254 27.99 3.87 2.19
C HIS A 254 26.46 3.88 2.25
N VAL A 255 25.85 5.09 2.22
CA VAL A 255 24.42 5.29 2.16
C VAL A 255 24.09 6.26 1.02
N SER A 256 23.18 5.86 0.15
CA SER A 256 22.63 6.73 -0.91
C SER A 256 21.18 7.08 -0.61
N PHE A 257 20.90 8.33 -0.29
CA PHE A 257 19.55 8.86 -0.13
C PHE A 257 19.00 9.32 -1.49
N LEU A 258 18.15 8.50 -2.11
CA LEU A 258 17.71 8.71 -3.49
C LEU A 258 16.45 9.59 -3.60
N GLY A 259 15.82 9.97 -2.47
CA GLY A 259 14.56 10.68 -2.50
C GLY A 259 13.40 9.82 -3.03
N LYS A 260 12.29 10.48 -3.38
CA LYS A 260 11.14 9.80 -4.01
C LYS A 260 11.52 9.35 -5.41
N GLN A 261 11.15 8.13 -5.74
CA GLN A 261 11.41 7.51 -7.04
C GLN A 261 10.11 6.93 -7.62
N ASP A 262 9.84 7.24 -8.88
CA ASP A 262 8.65 6.73 -9.59
C ASP A 262 8.84 5.28 -10.06
N HIS A 263 10.07 4.90 -10.40
CA HIS A 263 10.44 3.61 -10.97
C HIS A 263 11.23 2.73 -10.01
N VAL A 264 10.64 2.42 -8.83
CA VAL A 264 11.30 1.56 -7.83
C VAL A 264 11.52 0.12 -8.30
N GLU A 265 10.73 -0.34 -9.27
CA GLU A 265 10.87 -1.65 -9.92
C GLU A 265 12.22 -1.83 -10.64
N ARG A 266 12.94 -0.73 -10.92
CA ARG A 266 14.30 -0.76 -11.49
C ARG A 266 15.38 -0.77 -10.42
N LEU A 267 15.08 -0.31 -9.22
CA LEU A 267 16.03 -0.22 -8.11
C LEU A 267 16.01 -1.47 -7.24
N ILE A 268 14.82 -1.99 -6.91
CA ILE A 268 14.67 -3.14 -6.03
C ILE A 268 15.49 -4.35 -6.50
N PRO A 269 15.46 -4.76 -7.78
CA PRO A 269 16.20 -5.94 -8.23
C PRO A 269 17.73 -5.84 -8.09
N LEU A 270 18.27 -4.63 -7.96
CA LEU A 270 19.70 -4.39 -7.75
C LEU A 270 20.16 -4.84 -6.36
N ALA A 271 19.25 -4.78 -5.38
CA ALA A 271 19.58 -5.11 -4.00
C ALA A 271 19.74 -6.62 -3.76
N HIS A 272 20.44 -6.95 -2.68
CA HIS A 272 20.57 -8.31 -2.17
C HIS A 272 19.53 -8.58 -1.08
N VAL A 273 19.19 -7.58 -0.29
CA VAL A 273 18.28 -7.65 0.85
C VAL A 273 17.48 -6.37 0.95
N LEU A 274 16.18 -6.48 1.24
CA LEU A 274 15.37 -5.35 1.66
C LEU A 274 15.36 -5.23 3.19
N LEU A 275 15.55 -4.02 3.72
CA LEU A 275 15.37 -3.69 5.14
C LEU A 275 14.01 -3.04 5.37
N MET A 276 13.23 -3.59 6.29
CA MET A 276 11.93 -3.06 6.70
C MET A 276 11.77 -3.13 8.23
N PRO A 277 12.57 -2.36 9.01
CA PRO A 277 12.58 -2.42 10.48
C PRO A 277 11.37 -1.74 11.13
N SER A 278 10.29 -1.53 10.40
CA SER A 278 9.11 -0.79 10.82
C SER A 278 8.57 -1.27 12.18
N GLU A 279 8.12 -0.35 13.01
CA GLU A 279 7.44 -0.65 14.28
C GLU A 279 6.10 -1.37 14.03
N LEU A 280 5.39 -0.95 13.00
CA LEU A 280 4.12 -1.54 12.60
C LEU A 280 3.91 -1.41 11.08
N GLU A 281 3.53 -2.50 10.46
CA GLU A 281 3.07 -2.55 9.07
C GLU A 281 1.68 -3.17 8.98
N ALA A 282 0.81 -2.54 8.19
CA ALA A 282 -0.50 -3.12 7.92
C ALA A 282 -0.42 -4.37 7.03
N PHE A 283 0.59 -4.41 6.13
CA PHE A 283 0.83 -5.53 5.23
C PHE A 283 2.33 -5.67 4.84
N GLY A 284 2.99 -4.57 4.42
CA GLY A 284 4.38 -4.58 3.95
C GLY A 284 4.51 -4.62 2.43
N LEU A 285 3.88 -3.66 1.72
CA LEU A 285 3.91 -3.62 0.24
C LEU A 285 5.33 -3.60 -0.32
N ALA A 286 6.26 -2.82 0.28
CA ALA A 286 7.65 -2.78 -0.14
C ALA A 286 8.34 -4.15 -0.04
N ALA A 287 8.01 -4.93 1.01
CA ALA A 287 8.51 -6.30 1.15
C ALA A 287 7.92 -7.21 0.07
N LEU A 288 6.64 -7.09 -0.27
CA LEU A 288 6.02 -7.85 -1.36
C LEU A 288 6.66 -7.52 -2.72
N GLU A 289 6.90 -6.24 -3.01
CA GLU A 289 7.59 -5.79 -4.24
C GLU A 289 9.02 -6.37 -4.31
N ALA A 290 9.74 -6.37 -3.18
CA ALA A 290 11.07 -6.97 -3.10
C ALA A 290 11.03 -8.49 -3.28
N MET A 291 10.13 -9.20 -2.62
CA MET A 291 9.93 -10.63 -2.79
C MET A 291 9.62 -10.97 -4.25
N ALA A 292 8.80 -10.18 -4.91
CA ALA A 292 8.51 -10.34 -6.34
C ALA A 292 9.76 -10.18 -7.21
N CYS A 293 10.70 -9.34 -6.82
CA CYS A 293 12.00 -9.19 -7.48
C CYS A 293 13.04 -10.27 -7.06
N GLY A 294 12.67 -11.24 -6.23
CA GLY A 294 13.61 -12.23 -5.69
C GLY A 294 14.61 -11.62 -4.71
N VAL A 295 14.23 -10.55 -4.02
CA VAL A 295 15.03 -9.88 -2.98
C VAL A 295 14.44 -10.22 -1.62
N PRO A 296 15.11 -11.05 -0.80
CA PRO A 296 14.61 -11.44 0.51
C PRO A 296 14.45 -10.24 1.44
N PRO A 297 13.29 -10.05 2.09
CA PRO A 297 13.09 -9.01 3.07
C PRO A 297 13.59 -9.43 4.46
N ILE A 298 14.13 -8.45 5.22
CA ILE A 298 14.29 -8.53 6.65
C ILE A 298 13.38 -7.48 7.25
N GLY A 299 12.31 -7.93 7.88
CA GLY A 299 11.28 -7.12 8.51
C GLY A 299 11.15 -7.41 10.00
N THR A 300 10.08 -6.87 10.57
CA THR A 300 9.71 -7.11 11.97
C THR A 300 8.51 -8.05 12.05
N ASN A 301 8.37 -8.78 13.15
CA ASN A 301 7.27 -9.71 13.40
C ASN A 301 5.99 -8.99 13.89
N ALA A 302 5.78 -7.74 13.47
CA ALA A 302 4.69 -6.88 13.92
C ALA A 302 3.64 -6.64 12.83
N GLY A 303 2.39 -6.44 13.26
CA GLY A 303 1.29 -6.13 12.36
C GLY A 303 0.93 -7.24 11.38
N GLY A 304 0.84 -6.90 10.09
CA GLY A 304 0.54 -7.82 9.00
C GLY A 304 1.76 -8.49 8.38
N VAL A 305 2.99 -8.17 8.80
CA VAL A 305 4.23 -8.73 8.24
C VAL A 305 4.30 -10.26 8.34
N PRO A 306 3.88 -10.90 9.45
CA PRO A 306 3.86 -12.36 9.55
C PRO A 306 2.87 -13.06 8.60
N GLU A 307 1.94 -12.32 7.99
CA GLU A 307 1.04 -12.85 6.95
C GLU A 307 1.73 -12.92 5.58
N LEU A 308 2.76 -12.09 5.38
CA LEU A 308 3.53 -12.00 4.15
C LEU A 308 4.82 -12.83 4.23
N ILE A 309 5.61 -12.65 5.28
CA ILE A 309 6.94 -13.25 5.45
C ILE A 309 6.86 -14.48 6.35
N THR A 310 7.30 -15.62 5.83
CA THR A 310 7.54 -16.85 6.60
C THR A 310 8.99 -16.85 7.07
N HIS A 311 9.22 -16.60 8.36
CA HIS A 311 10.55 -16.46 8.94
C HIS A 311 11.45 -17.66 8.62
N GLY A 312 12.66 -17.37 8.09
CA GLY A 312 13.66 -18.37 7.72
C GLY A 312 13.41 -19.11 6.40
N VAL A 313 12.27 -18.84 5.74
CA VAL A 313 11.89 -19.48 4.46
C VAL A 313 12.03 -18.49 3.29
N ASP A 314 11.27 -17.42 3.29
CA ASP A 314 11.19 -16.43 2.20
C ASP A 314 11.61 -15.02 2.65
N GLY A 315 12.10 -14.89 3.87
CA GLY A 315 12.60 -13.69 4.51
C GLY A 315 12.83 -13.93 5.99
N PHE A 316 13.20 -12.89 6.72
CA PHE A 316 13.28 -12.92 8.16
C PHE A 316 12.33 -11.87 8.76
N ALA A 317 11.64 -12.23 9.84
CA ALA A 317 10.82 -11.36 10.65
C ALA A 317 11.33 -11.44 12.11
N GLU A 318 12.04 -10.41 12.54
CA GLU A 318 12.66 -10.33 13.87
C GLU A 318 11.83 -9.42 14.80
N ALA A 319 12.17 -9.37 16.08
CA ALA A 319 11.49 -8.47 16.99
C ALA A 319 11.74 -7.00 16.61
N VAL A 320 10.75 -6.15 16.88
CA VAL A 320 10.90 -4.69 16.67
C VAL A 320 12.05 -4.18 17.51
N ALA A 321 12.91 -3.36 16.92
CA ALA A 321 14.12 -2.79 17.53
C ALA A 321 15.25 -3.79 17.88
N ASP A 322 15.12 -5.06 17.51
CA ASP A 322 16.23 -6.01 17.66
C ASP A 322 17.21 -5.84 16.48
N LEU A 323 18.02 -4.79 16.60
CA LEU A 323 18.98 -4.42 15.54
C LEU A 323 20.13 -5.42 15.41
N ASP A 324 20.47 -6.13 16.47
CA ASP A 324 21.55 -7.11 16.45
C ASP A 324 21.10 -8.38 15.71
N ALA A 325 19.88 -8.88 15.98
CA ALA A 325 19.30 -9.97 15.23
C ALA A 325 19.12 -9.61 13.75
N GLN A 326 18.54 -8.44 13.45
CA GLN A 326 18.36 -8.00 12.07
C GLN A 326 19.69 -7.88 11.31
N ALA A 327 20.74 -7.29 11.92
CA ALA A 327 22.06 -7.19 11.32
C ALA A 327 22.72 -8.56 11.12
N ALA A 328 22.55 -9.49 12.07
CA ALA A 328 23.02 -10.85 11.93
C ALA A 328 22.38 -11.56 10.73
N ARG A 329 21.06 -11.43 10.54
CA ARG A 329 20.34 -11.98 9.36
C ARG A 329 20.81 -11.38 8.05
N VAL A 330 21.04 -10.05 8.02
CA VAL A 330 21.64 -9.40 6.84
C VAL A 330 22.98 -10.03 6.53
N THR A 331 23.88 -10.09 7.52
CA THR A 331 25.23 -10.65 7.35
C THR A 331 25.19 -12.11 6.88
N GLU A 332 24.30 -12.91 7.47
CA GLU A 332 24.08 -14.31 7.09
C GLU A 332 23.72 -14.44 5.61
N LEU A 333 22.73 -13.64 5.14
CA LEU A 333 22.30 -13.65 3.74
C LEU A 333 23.41 -13.15 2.78
N LEU A 334 24.19 -12.15 3.18
CA LEU A 334 25.23 -11.59 2.32
C LEU A 334 26.45 -12.52 2.19
N THR A 335 26.74 -13.35 3.20
CA THR A 335 27.90 -14.25 3.24
C THR A 335 27.58 -15.68 2.84
N ASN A 336 26.34 -16.14 3.05
CA ASN A 336 25.90 -17.49 2.67
C ASN A 336 25.12 -17.47 1.35
N HIS A 337 25.84 -17.63 0.24
CA HIS A 337 25.26 -17.59 -1.11
C HIS A 337 24.15 -18.63 -1.33
N ARG A 338 24.30 -19.85 -0.80
CA ARG A 338 23.29 -20.92 -0.94
C ARG A 338 21.99 -20.56 -0.20
N LEU A 339 22.10 -20.03 1.00
CA LEU A 339 20.94 -19.57 1.77
C LEU A 339 20.24 -18.42 1.02
N HIS A 340 21.01 -17.43 0.56
CA HIS A 340 20.46 -16.29 -0.19
C HIS A 340 19.70 -16.75 -1.42
N GLN A 341 20.28 -17.58 -2.27
CA GLN A 341 19.62 -18.09 -3.49
C GLN A 341 18.33 -18.85 -3.17
N ARG A 342 18.35 -19.74 -2.16
CA ARG A 342 17.17 -20.48 -1.74
C ARG A 342 16.07 -19.54 -1.24
N MET A 343 16.40 -18.58 -0.40
CA MET A 343 15.44 -17.63 0.17
C MET A 343 14.90 -16.67 -0.91
N ALA A 344 15.74 -16.21 -1.83
CA ALA A 344 15.33 -15.38 -2.97
C ALA A 344 14.33 -16.12 -3.88
N ALA A 345 14.57 -17.39 -4.16
CA ALA A 345 13.63 -18.22 -4.93
C ALA A 345 12.32 -18.43 -4.19
N ALA A 346 12.37 -18.69 -2.88
CA ALA A 346 11.19 -18.85 -2.04
C ALA A 346 10.38 -17.55 -1.93
N ALA A 347 11.04 -16.40 -1.76
CA ALA A 347 10.41 -15.07 -1.75
C ALA A 347 9.64 -14.80 -3.06
N ARG A 348 10.30 -15.02 -4.20
CA ARG A 348 9.64 -14.89 -5.51
C ARG A 348 8.46 -15.85 -5.65
N HIS A 349 8.61 -17.11 -5.23
CA HIS A 349 7.54 -18.09 -5.26
C HIS A 349 6.33 -17.64 -4.45
N THR A 350 6.54 -17.16 -3.23
CA THR A 350 5.47 -16.64 -2.35
C THR A 350 4.74 -15.47 -3.02
N ALA A 351 5.45 -14.48 -3.56
CA ALA A 351 4.85 -13.35 -4.26
C ALA A 351 3.99 -13.80 -5.45
N VAL A 352 4.51 -14.69 -6.29
CA VAL A 352 3.81 -15.20 -7.48
C VAL A 352 2.59 -16.05 -7.11
N SER A 353 2.75 -17.01 -6.18
CA SER A 353 1.71 -17.99 -5.89
C SER A 353 0.60 -17.48 -5.00
N ARG A 354 0.85 -16.43 -4.19
CA ARG A 354 -0.12 -15.94 -3.22
C ARG A 354 -0.64 -14.54 -3.51
N PHE A 355 0.20 -13.66 -4.08
CA PHE A 355 -0.05 -12.22 -4.10
C PHE A 355 0.08 -11.59 -5.50
N SER A 356 0.15 -12.38 -6.57
CA SER A 356 0.16 -11.83 -7.93
C SER A 356 -1.19 -11.22 -8.30
N THR A 357 -1.18 -10.27 -9.25
CA THR A 357 -2.40 -9.66 -9.81
C THR A 357 -3.39 -10.71 -10.32
N GLU A 358 -2.91 -11.79 -10.95
CA GLU A 358 -3.74 -12.87 -11.46
C GLU A 358 -4.48 -13.64 -10.36
N ARG A 359 -3.97 -13.63 -9.13
CA ARG A 359 -4.56 -14.27 -7.97
C ARG A 359 -5.53 -13.38 -7.19
N ILE A 360 -5.19 -12.10 -7.10
CA ILE A 360 -5.91 -11.18 -6.21
C ILE A 360 -7.00 -10.42 -6.94
N ILE A 361 -6.77 -9.91 -8.15
CA ILE A 361 -7.77 -9.10 -8.87
C ILE A 361 -9.09 -9.85 -9.05
N PRO A 362 -9.13 -11.15 -9.41
CA PRO A 362 -10.40 -11.89 -9.49
C PRO A 362 -11.19 -11.97 -8.17
N GLN A 363 -10.56 -11.75 -7.02
CA GLN A 363 -11.26 -11.69 -5.74
C GLN A 363 -12.04 -10.38 -5.61
N TYR A 364 -11.47 -9.25 -6.08
CA TYR A 364 -12.18 -7.98 -6.16
C TYR A 364 -13.33 -8.05 -7.16
N GLU A 365 -13.12 -8.61 -8.37
CA GLU A 365 -14.17 -8.75 -9.39
C GLU A 365 -15.38 -9.52 -8.84
N ARG A 366 -15.15 -10.70 -8.25
CA ARG A 366 -16.23 -11.48 -7.61
C ARG A 366 -16.94 -10.70 -6.50
N TYR A 367 -16.18 -9.95 -5.71
CA TYR A 367 -16.78 -9.16 -4.63
C TYR A 367 -17.62 -8.00 -5.17
N TYR A 368 -17.21 -7.37 -6.27
CA TYR A 368 -18.02 -6.37 -6.95
C TYR A 368 -19.33 -6.96 -7.49
N GLU A 369 -19.26 -8.12 -8.13
CA GLU A 369 -20.44 -8.84 -8.61
C GLU A 369 -21.41 -9.20 -7.48
N GLU A 370 -20.90 -9.70 -6.36
CA GLU A 370 -21.70 -9.99 -5.16
C GLU A 370 -22.41 -8.74 -4.64
N ILE A 371 -21.69 -7.62 -4.49
CA ILE A 371 -22.24 -6.38 -3.95
C ILE A 371 -23.25 -5.75 -4.92
N CYS A 372 -23.03 -5.80 -6.22
CA CYS A 372 -23.96 -5.29 -7.23
C CYS A 372 -25.16 -6.23 -7.41
N GLY A 373 -24.95 -7.55 -7.34
CA GLY A 373 -25.98 -8.57 -7.54
C GLY A 373 -26.88 -8.83 -6.33
N ALA A 374 -26.42 -8.58 -5.12
CA ALA A 374 -27.19 -8.78 -3.88
C ALA A 374 -28.53 -8.04 -3.78
N ARG A 375 -28.90 -7.24 -4.79
CA ARG A 375 -30.12 -6.42 -4.85
C ARG A 375 -31.21 -6.84 -5.79
N SER A 376 -31.01 -7.82 -6.62
CA SER A 376 -32.13 -8.41 -7.36
C SER A 376 -33.15 -9.08 -6.42
N SER A 377 -32.84 -9.20 -5.12
CA SER A 377 -33.64 -9.90 -4.13
C SER A 377 -34.36 -9.02 -3.09
N VAL A 378 -34.09 -7.72 -3.02
CA VAL A 378 -34.83 -6.81 -2.14
C VAL A 378 -35.95 -6.12 -2.93
N ARG A 379 -37.15 -6.67 -2.83
CA ARG A 379 -38.37 -6.02 -3.33
C ARG A 379 -38.54 -4.65 -2.66
N PRO A 380 -38.98 -3.59 -3.40
CA PRO A 380 -39.36 -2.35 -2.77
C PRO A 380 -40.52 -2.64 -1.80
N ALA A 381 -40.37 -2.16 -0.57
CA ALA A 381 -41.48 -2.14 0.38
C ALA A 381 -42.61 -1.36 -0.27
N THR A 382 -43.72 -2.00 -0.54
CA THR A 382 -44.97 -1.39 -0.97
C THR A 382 -45.35 -0.27 0.01
N SER A 383 -45.35 0.94 -0.50
CA SER A 383 -45.95 2.10 0.18
C SER A 383 -47.34 1.76 0.67
N LEU A 384 -47.58 1.94 1.98
CA LEU A 384 -48.91 2.18 2.55
C LEU A 384 -49.16 3.67 2.64
#